data_5ab0961d9c77a5b83bff6e28a704a0e1
#
_entry.id   5ab0961d9c77a5b83bff6e28a704a0e1
#
_cell.length_a   1.000
_cell.length_b   1.000
_cell.length_c   1.000
_cell.angle_alpha   90.00
_cell.angle_beta   90.00
_cell.angle_gamma   90.00
#
_symmetry.space_group_name_H-M   'P 1'
#
loop_
_entity.id
_entity.type
_entity.pdbx_description
1 polymer ?
#
loop_
_entity_poly.entity_id
_entity_poly.type
_entity_poly.pdbx_seq_one_letter_code
_entity_poly.pdbx_strand_id
1 'polypeptide(L)'
;MHGAPTSKWDGKDLWKKYDYRALGVIGEPYFDVDFGQVFYLTDTGRCWDGYKVSVRDKIPRYQDEWVAAGLVYHATDDIIRAAEEGSLPHRIMITTHPQRWTDKRVEWVKEIFTQTIKNVVKRILIWITS
;
A
#
# COMPACT_ATOMS: atom_id res chain seq x y z
N MET A 1 -10.66 -3.74 7.25
CA MET A 1 -9.70 -4.75 7.76
C MET A 1 -9.16 -5.52 6.57
N HIS A 2 -7.88 -5.39 6.28
CA HIS A 2 -7.26 -6.20 5.25
C HIS A 2 -7.19 -7.64 5.72
N GLY A 3 -7.84 -8.55 5.02
CA GLY A 3 -7.68 -9.97 5.28
C GLY A 3 -6.22 -10.40 5.10
N ALA A 4 -5.79 -11.49 5.77
CA ALA A 4 -4.49 -12.09 5.48
C ALA A 4 -4.37 -12.41 3.96
N PRO A 5 -3.17 -12.45 3.37
CA PRO A 5 -3.00 -12.75 1.94
C PRO A 5 -3.67 -14.06 1.49
N THR A 6 -3.76 -15.02 2.41
CA THR A 6 -4.42 -16.32 2.22
C THR A 6 -5.91 -16.32 2.57
N SER A 7 -6.45 -15.21 3.09
CA SER A 7 -7.87 -15.11 3.44
C SER A 7 -8.72 -15.01 2.18
N LYS A 8 -9.81 -15.75 2.16
CA LYS A 8 -10.85 -15.61 1.13
C LYS A 8 -11.70 -14.34 1.30
N TRP A 9 -11.57 -13.64 2.43
CA TRP A 9 -12.36 -12.48 2.80
C TRP A 9 -11.51 -11.22 2.76
N ASP A 10 -12.07 -10.17 2.15
CA ASP A 10 -11.54 -8.81 2.18
C ASP A 10 -12.56 -7.89 2.85
N GLY A 11 -12.11 -6.92 3.65
CA GLY A 11 -13.02 -5.99 4.33
C GLY A 11 -13.94 -5.23 3.38
N LYS A 12 -13.45 -4.91 2.18
CA LYS A 12 -14.25 -4.25 1.13
C LYS A 12 -15.36 -5.12 0.56
N ASP A 13 -15.30 -6.46 0.70
CA ASP A 13 -16.35 -7.36 0.24
C ASP A 13 -17.67 -7.18 1.01
N LEU A 14 -17.59 -6.63 2.24
CA LEU A 14 -18.76 -6.23 3.01
C LEU A 14 -19.63 -5.25 2.25
N TRP A 15 -19.01 -4.30 1.57
CA TRP A 15 -19.68 -3.22 0.85
C TRP A 15 -20.29 -3.65 -0.50
N LYS A 16 -20.02 -4.87 -0.96
CA LYS A 16 -20.76 -5.48 -2.07
C LYS A 16 -22.18 -5.90 -1.66
N LYS A 17 -22.37 -6.14 -0.35
CA LYS A 17 -23.66 -6.61 0.21
C LYS A 17 -24.42 -5.51 0.93
N TYR A 18 -23.70 -4.56 1.55
CA TYR A 18 -24.26 -3.49 2.35
C TYR A 18 -23.85 -2.14 1.80
N ASP A 19 -24.78 -1.19 1.82
CA ASP A 19 -24.47 0.21 1.47
C ASP A 19 -23.90 0.93 2.68
N TYR A 20 -22.61 1.30 2.63
CA TYR A 20 -21.96 2.04 3.71
C TYR A 20 -22.55 3.43 3.91
N ARG A 21 -23.11 4.06 2.86
CA ARG A 21 -23.77 5.36 2.95
C ARG A 21 -25.04 5.29 3.78
N ALA A 22 -25.81 4.20 3.65
CA ALA A 22 -26.98 3.94 4.49
C ALA A 22 -26.64 3.79 5.98
N LEU A 23 -25.39 3.46 6.30
CA LEU A 23 -24.86 3.38 7.66
C LEU A 23 -24.23 4.68 8.16
N GLY A 24 -24.37 5.79 7.42
CA GLY A 24 -23.80 7.09 7.78
C GLY A 24 -22.31 7.25 7.46
N VAL A 25 -21.70 6.31 6.76
CA VAL A 25 -20.30 6.43 6.29
C VAL A 25 -20.29 7.29 5.03
N ILE A 26 -19.58 8.41 5.05
CA ILE A 26 -19.57 9.40 3.97
C ILE A 26 -18.80 8.98 2.75
N GLY A 27 -17.87 8.04 2.89
CA GLY A 27 -17.08 7.49 1.78
C GLY A 27 -16.20 6.33 2.21
N GLU A 28 -15.84 5.50 1.24
CA GLU A 28 -14.89 4.42 1.37
C GLU A 28 -13.74 4.68 0.37
N PRO A 29 -12.50 4.88 0.84
CA PRO A 29 -11.41 5.38 -0.01
C PRO A 29 -11.15 4.54 -1.26
N TYR A 30 -11.25 3.22 -1.18
CA TYR A 30 -10.99 2.36 -2.34
C TYR A 30 -12.09 2.41 -3.43
N PHE A 31 -13.29 2.92 -3.09
CA PHE A 31 -14.40 3.06 -4.04
C PHE A 31 -14.63 4.50 -4.46
N ASP A 32 -14.41 5.44 -3.54
CA ASP A 32 -14.82 6.85 -3.76
C ASP A 32 -13.66 7.76 -4.16
N VAL A 33 -12.39 7.34 -3.99
CA VAL A 33 -11.23 8.12 -4.43
C VAL A 33 -10.98 7.90 -5.92
N ASP A 34 -10.92 8.99 -6.67
CA ASP A 34 -10.46 8.96 -8.06
C ASP A 34 -8.93 8.88 -8.12
N PHE A 35 -8.43 7.66 -8.23
CA PHE A 35 -6.99 7.41 -8.32
C PHE A 35 -6.35 7.86 -9.64
N GLY A 36 -7.13 8.31 -10.62
CA GLY A 36 -6.62 9.04 -11.78
C GLY A 36 -6.15 10.44 -11.43
N GLN A 37 -6.61 10.99 -10.28
CA GLN A 37 -6.22 12.32 -9.79
C GLN A 37 -5.46 12.27 -8.47
N VAL A 38 -5.47 11.14 -7.76
CA VAL A 38 -4.87 10.95 -6.44
C VAL A 38 -3.83 9.85 -6.52
N PHE A 39 -2.58 10.21 -6.29
CA PHE A 39 -1.48 9.25 -6.21
C PHE A 39 -1.57 8.45 -4.91
N TYR A 40 -1.38 7.14 -4.99
CA TYR A 40 -1.47 6.25 -3.82
C TYR A 40 -0.10 5.75 -3.38
N LEU A 41 0.24 6.02 -2.12
CA LEU A 41 1.43 5.51 -1.45
C LEU A 41 1.06 4.58 -0.30
N THR A 42 1.78 3.49 -0.15
CA THR A 42 1.64 2.58 0.99
C THR A 42 3.00 2.03 1.43
N ASP A 43 3.20 1.89 2.74
CA ASP A 43 4.40 1.30 3.35
C ASP A 43 4.35 -0.24 3.38
N THR A 44 3.55 -0.86 2.51
CA THR A 44 3.45 -2.32 2.42
C THR A 44 4.81 -2.96 2.11
N GLY A 45 5.17 -3.97 2.87
CA GLY A 45 6.46 -4.66 2.72
C GLY A 45 7.64 -3.88 3.29
N ARG A 46 7.41 -2.81 4.07
CA ARG A 46 8.41 -1.88 4.63
C ARG A 46 9.16 -1.08 3.56
N CYS A 47 8.53 -0.85 2.44
CA CYS A 47 9.03 0.03 1.39
C CYS A 47 7.84 0.74 0.74
N TRP A 48 8.06 1.88 0.15
CA TRP A 48 7.00 2.66 -0.48
C TRP A 48 6.72 2.23 -1.92
N ASP A 49 7.62 1.46 -2.54
CA ASP A 49 7.39 0.77 -3.83
C ASP A 49 6.80 -0.65 -3.63
N GLY A 50 6.04 -0.83 -2.57
CA GLY A 50 5.45 -2.10 -2.13
C GLY A 50 4.48 -2.74 -3.13
N TYR A 51 4.06 -2.04 -4.18
CA TYR A 51 3.24 -2.62 -5.26
C TYR A 51 3.87 -3.86 -5.91
N LYS A 52 5.21 -3.98 -5.87
CA LYS A 52 5.97 -5.13 -6.36
C LYS A 52 5.76 -6.41 -5.54
N VAL A 53 5.33 -6.26 -4.27
CA VAL A 53 5.15 -7.37 -3.32
C VAL A 53 3.76 -7.38 -2.70
N SER A 54 2.94 -6.35 -2.95
CA SER A 54 1.59 -6.27 -2.42
C SER A 54 0.62 -7.11 -3.25
N VAL A 55 -0.22 -7.85 -2.55
CA VAL A 55 -1.33 -8.57 -3.17
C VAL A 55 -2.59 -7.70 -3.26
N ARG A 56 -2.83 -6.85 -2.26
CA ARG A 56 -4.09 -6.08 -2.11
C ARG A 56 -3.90 -4.58 -2.02
N ASP A 57 -2.79 -4.13 -1.44
CA ASP A 57 -2.45 -2.73 -1.22
C ASP A 57 -1.80 -2.12 -2.46
N LYS A 58 -2.52 -2.06 -3.55
CA LYS A 58 -2.08 -1.45 -4.81
C LYS A 58 -3.29 -1.05 -5.64
N ILE A 59 -3.08 -0.14 -6.57
CA ILE A 59 -4.07 0.32 -7.53
C ILE A 59 -3.60 -0.06 -8.94
N PRO A 60 -3.83 -1.31 -9.39
CA PRO A 60 -3.20 -1.86 -10.60
C PRO A 60 -3.44 -1.02 -11.85
N ARG A 61 -4.64 -0.43 -11.96
CA ARG A 61 -5.06 0.36 -13.12
C ARG A 61 -4.13 1.53 -13.43
N TYR A 62 -3.57 2.17 -12.40
CA TYR A 62 -2.75 3.40 -12.54
C TYR A 62 -1.28 3.18 -12.24
N GLN A 63 -0.90 1.98 -11.80
CA GLN A 63 0.46 1.72 -11.32
C GLN A 63 1.52 1.93 -12.40
N ASP A 64 1.27 1.50 -13.62
CA ASP A 64 2.21 1.63 -14.72
C ASP A 64 2.37 3.10 -15.14
N GLU A 65 1.29 3.88 -15.10
CA GLU A 65 1.31 5.33 -15.37
C GLU A 65 2.16 6.07 -14.33
N TRP A 66 2.01 5.74 -13.05
CA TRP A 66 2.79 6.32 -11.97
C TRP A 66 4.27 5.98 -12.08
N VAL A 67 4.60 4.74 -12.43
CA VAL A 67 5.98 4.31 -12.67
C VAL A 67 6.58 5.05 -13.86
N ALA A 68 5.86 5.17 -14.96
CA ALA A 68 6.30 5.91 -16.14
C ALA A 68 6.49 7.41 -15.86
N ALA A 69 5.69 7.98 -14.95
CA ALA A 69 5.83 9.36 -14.47
C ALA A 69 6.96 9.54 -13.43
N GLY A 70 7.72 8.48 -13.09
CA GLY A 70 8.80 8.56 -12.10
C GLY A 70 8.33 8.60 -10.63
N LEU A 71 7.04 8.38 -10.37
CA LEU A 71 6.47 8.38 -9.02
C LEU A 71 6.76 7.06 -8.31
N VAL A 72 8.04 6.78 -8.11
CA VAL A 72 8.54 5.56 -7.44
C VAL A 72 9.44 5.97 -6.29
N TYR A 73 9.02 5.66 -5.09
CA TYR A 73 9.74 5.95 -3.86
C TYR A 73 10.01 4.64 -3.12
N HIS A 74 11.25 4.38 -2.75
CA HIS A 74 11.59 3.15 -2.03
C HIS A 74 11.62 3.38 -0.53
N ALA A 75 12.35 4.40 -0.09
CA ALA A 75 12.53 4.78 1.30
C ALA A 75 11.73 6.03 1.66
N THR A 76 11.52 6.28 2.95
CA THR A 76 10.87 7.51 3.43
C THR A 76 11.68 8.76 3.05
N ASP A 77 13.01 8.65 3.04
CA ASP A 77 13.88 9.75 2.64
C ASP A 77 13.68 10.18 1.18
N ASP A 78 13.28 9.24 0.30
CA ASP A 78 12.94 9.58 -1.09
C ASP A 78 11.69 10.46 -1.16
N ILE A 79 10.69 10.16 -0.31
CA ILE A 79 9.45 10.95 -0.21
C ILE A 79 9.75 12.33 0.39
N ILE A 80 10.56 12.38 1.44
CA ILE A 80 10.96 13.65 2.07
C ILE A 80 11.67 14.54 1.04
N ARG A 81 12.65 13.99 0.32
CA ARG A 81 13.37 14.71 -0.72
C ARG A 81 12.43 15.21 -1.82
N ALA A 82 11.53 14.37 -2.30
CA ALA A 82 10.56 14.75 -3.32
C ALA A 82 9.60 15.87 -2.83
N ALA A 83 9.27 15.86 -1.53
CA ALA A 83 8.48 16.94 -0.92
C ALA A 83 9.27 18.25 -0.87
N GLU A 84 10.53 18.22 -0.46
CA GLU A 84 11.43 19.38 -0.40
C GLU A 84 11.69 19.97 -1.79
N GLU A 85 11.82 19.13 -2.81
CA GLU A 85 12.01 19.51 -4.20
C GLU A 85 10.72 19.95 -4.91
N GLY A 86 9.55 19.80 -4.26
CA GLY A 86 8.25 20.11 -4.85
C GLY A 86 7.86 19.17 -5.99
N SER A 87 8.44 17.98 -6.06
CA SER A 87 8.19 16.98 -7.11
C SER A 87 7.10 15.96 -6.75
N LEU A 88 6.57 16.00 -5.52
CA LEU A 88 5.42 15.18 -5.13
C LEU A 88 4.15 15.65 -5.83
N PRO A 89 3.25 14.73 -6.21
CA PRO A 89 1.91 15.09 -6.67
C PRO A 89 1.14 15.92 -5.65
N HIS A 90 0.31 16.86 -6.13
CA HIS A 90 -0.51 17.72 -5.24
C HIS A 90 -1.56 16.97 -4.43
N ARG A 91 -1.99 15.80 -4.90
CA ARG A 91 -3.00 14.97 -4.23
C ARG A 91 -2.44 13.59 -4.01
N ILE A 92 -2.28 13.23 -2.74
CA ILE A 92 -1.71 11.95 -2.34
C ILE A 92 -2.59 11.33 -1.27
N MET A 93 -2.85 10.04 -1.42
CA MET A 93 -3.39 9.19 -0.35
C MET A 93 -2.27 8.32 0.19
N ILE A 94 -2.01 8.40 1.48
CA ILE A 94 -0.96 7.63 2.15
C ILE A 94 -1.58 6.63 3.12
N THR A 95 -1.28 5.35 2.93
CA THR A 95 -1.65 4.29 3.87
C THR A 95 -0.41 3.78 4.60
N THR A 96 -0.47 3.78 5.92
CA THR A 96 0.64 3.34 6.77
C THR A 96 0.22 2.18 7.66
N HIS A 97 1.21 1.40 8.12
CA HIS A 97 1.03 0.24 8.98
C HIS A 97 1.73 0.48 10.34
N PRO A 98 1.13 1.27 11.26
CA PRO A 98 1.76 1.66 12.53
C PRO A 98 2.18 0.48 13.41
N GLN A 99 1.53 -0.68 13.26
CA GLN A 99 1.88 -1.89 13.99
C GLN A 99 3.30 -2.41 13.70
N ARG A 100 3.96 -1.85 12.68
CA ARG A 100 5.36 -2.18 12.32
C ARG A 100 6.36 -1.18 12.85
N TRP A 101 5.88 -0.10 13.48
CA TRP A 101 6.72 0.93 14.03
C TRP A 101 7.14 0.54 15.45
N THR A 102 8.41 0.59 15.73
CA THR A 102 8.96 0.29 17.06
C THR A 102 10.27 1.05 17.27
N ASP A 103 10.45 1.61 18.46
CA ASP A 103 11.69 2.25 18.89
C ASP A 103 12.70 1.23 19.43
N LYS A 104 12.30 -0.01 19.59
CA LYS A 104 13.17 -1.07 20.12
C LYS A 104 13.99 -1.70 19.00
N ARG A 105 15.30 -1.46 19.00
CA ARG A 105 16.21 -1.94 17.97
C ARG A 105 16.12 -3.44 17.68
N VAL A 106 15.98 -4.26 18.71
CA VAL A 106 15.88 -5.73 18.56
C VAL A 106 14.59 -6.13 17.82
N GLU A 107 13.47 -5.54 18.21
CA GLU A 107 12.18 -5.78 17.56
C GLU A 107 12.21 -5.29 16.10
N TRP A 108 12.84 -4.14 15.87
CA TRP A 108 13.01 -3.57 14.53
C TRP A 108 13.84 -4.50 13.61
N VAL A 109 14.98 -5.02 14.08
CA VAL A 109 15.82 -5.95 13.31
C VAL A 109 15.06 -7.25 13.02
N LYS A 110 14.37 -7.80 14.02
CA LYS A 110 13.54 -9.00 13.87
C LYS A 110 12.43 -8.81 12.84
N GLU A 111 11.77 -7.66 12.86
CA GLU A 111 10.70 -7.34 11.90
C GLU A 111 11.24 -7.17 10.48
N ILE A 112 12.39 -6.50 10.29
CA ILE A 112 13.04 -6.40 8.98
C ILE A 112 13.33 -7.77 8.42
N PHE A 113 13.98 -8.64 9.21
CA PHE A 113 14.34 -9.98 8.75
C PHE A 113 13.11 -10.80 8.37
N THR A 114 12.10 -10.79 9.25
CA THR A 114 10.85 -11.50 9.03
C THR A 114 10.11 -10.98 7.78
N GLN A 115 10.08 -9.66 7.59
CA GLN A 115 9.42 -9.06 6.45
C GLN A 115 10.16 -9.31 5.15
N THR A 116 11.50 -9.34 5.18
CA THR A 116 12.31 -9.67 4.01
C THR A 116 11.99 -11.09 3.52
N ILE A 117 11.92 -12.05 4.43
CA ILE A 117 11.53 -13.43 4.09
C ILE A 117 10.11 -13.46 3.49
N LYS A 118 9.16 -12.79 4.13
CA LYS A 118 7.78 -12.70 3.62
C LYS A 118 7.71 -12.09 2.23
N ASN A 119 8.51 -11.06 1.95
CA ASN A 119 8.55 -10.41 0.65
C ASN A 119 9.10 -11.34 -0.44
N VAL A 120 10.16 -12.10 -0.14
CA VAL A 120 10.72 -13.11 -1.06
C VAL A 120 9.66 -14.17 -1.38
N VAL A 121 9.00 -14.72 -0.36
CA VAL A 121 7.94 -15.72 -0.55
C VAL A 121 6.79 -15.16 -1.40
N LYS A 122 6.36 -13.92 -1.14
CA LYS A 122 5.31 -13.28 -1.93
C LYS A 122 5.71 -13.09 -3.40
N ARG A 123 6.95 -12.69 -3.68
CA ARG A 123 7.44 -12.58 -5.07
C ARG A 123 7.40 -13.91 -5.80
N ILE A 124 7.85 -14.98 -5.13
CA ILE A 124 7.80 -16.34 -5.69
C ILE A 124 6.35 -16.75 -5.97
N LEU A 125 5.44 -16.53 -5.03
CA LEU A 125 4.02 -16.85 -5.21
C LEU A 125 3.40 -16.08 -6.37
N ILE A 126 3.66 -14.77 -6.47
CA ILE A 126 3.17 -13.96 -7.60
C ILE A 126 3.71 -14.51 -8.92
N TRP A 127 4.99 -14.85 -8.99
CA TRP A 127 5.60 -15.40 -10.21
C TRP A 127 5.01 -16.75 -10.63
N ILE A 128 4.66 -17.62 -9.67
CA ILE A 128 4.04 -18.93 -9.97
C ILE A 128 2.58 -18.78 -10.40
N THR A 129 1.88 -17.72 -9.97
CA THR A 129 0.44 -17.51 -10.22
C THR A 129 0.14 -16.54 -11.37
N SER A 130 1.18 -15.95 -11.96
CA SER A 130 1.09 -15.11 -13.17
C SER A 130 1.30 -15.94 -14.43
#